data_d1d66b07ddd02f5d124b4cd3510fd341
#
_entry.id   d1d66b07ddd02f5d124b4cd3510fd341
#
_cell.length_a   1.000
_cell.length_b   1.000
_cell.length_c   1.000
_cell.angle_alpha   90.00
_cell.angle_beta   90.00
_cell.angle_gamma   90.00
#
_symmetry.space_group_name_H-M   'P 1'
#
loop_
_entity.id
_entity.type
_entity.pdbx_description
1 polymer ?
#
loop_
_entity_poly.entity_id
_entity_poly.type
_entity_poly.pdbx_seq_one_letter_code
_entity_poly.pdbx_strand_id
1 'polypeptide(L)'
;MRPQKLTIQNGRRALSDYGSRSDEYREYNRLRWKYDREVKAFYNSKIWKETSRIVLLENDYICEYCGEEATMTDHVIPIKKDWNRRLDRKNLKASCKRCNDARAIRDRNGLL
;
A
#
# COMPACT_ATOMS: atom_id res chain seq x y z
N MET A 1 18.33 8.90 -3.39
CA MET A 1 18.40 9.37 -3.68
C MET A 1 18.85 9.57 -3.86
N ARG A 2 18.92 9.63 -3.96
CA ARG A 2 19.32 10.30 -4.24
C ARG A 2 19.99 10.54 -4.66
N PRO A 3 20.21 10.65 -5.14
CA PRO A 3 20.96 11.26 -5.49
C PRO A 3 21.50 11.89 -5.66
N GLN A 4 21.61 12.30 -5.82
CA GLN A 4 22.02 13.08 -5.89
C GLN A 4 22.68 13.32 -5.65
N LYS A 5 22.85 13.08 -5.65
CA LYS A 5 23.45 13.46 -5.43
C LYS A 5 24.30 13.71 -5.32
N LEU A 6 24.52 13.51 -5.36
CA LEU A 6 25.29 13.95 -5.35
C LEU A 6 26.34 14.05 -5.28
N THR A 7 26.93 13.86 -5.43
CA THR A 7 27.83 13.97 -5.41
C THR A 7 28.51 14.84 -5.38
N ILE A 8 29.08 15.08 -5.33
CA ILE A 8 29.55 15.99 -5.39
C ILE A 8 30.79 16.15 -5.35
N GLN A 9 31.55 15.87 -5.70
CA GLN A 9 32.72 15.97 -5.69
C GLN A 9 32.97 16.99 -6.22
N ASN A 10 33.31 17.24 -6.55
CA ASN A 10 33.29 18.22 -7.17
C ASN A 10 31.93 18.41 -7.36
N GLY A 11 31.40 17.80 -6.88
CA GLY A 11 30.16 17.98 -6.83
C GLY A 11 29.28 18.22 -7.89
N ARG A 12 29.60 18.14 -8.91
CA ARG A 12 28.85 18.43 -9.83
C ARG A 12 28.73 17.50 -10.65
N ARG A 13 28.33 16.79 -10.98
CA ARG A 13 28.37 15.85 -11.57
C ARG A 13 27.58 15.92 -12.67
N ALA A 14 27.53 15.41 -13.43
CA ALA A 14 26.93 15.09 -14.64
C ALA A 14 25.55 15.55 -14.69
N LEU A 15 25.37 16.76 -14.71
CA LEU A 15 24.05 17.33 -14.70
C LEU A 15 23.34 17.17 -16.02
N SER A 16 24.07 17.16 -17.10
CA SER A 16 23.45 17.01 -18.41
C SER A 16 22.87 15.65 -18.64
N ASP A 17 23.52 14.61 -18.19
CA ASP A 17 22.99 13.28 -18.29
C ASP A 17 21.81 13.11 -17.39
N TYR A 18 21.81 13.90 -16.35
CA TYR A 18 20.86 13.76 -15.32
C TYR A 18 19.52 14.37 -15.64
N GLY A 19 19.47 15.29 -16.61
CA GLY A 19 18.24 16.02 -16.87
C GLY A 19 17.08 15.15 -17.31
N SER A 20 17.31 14.33 -18.30
CA SER A 20 16.27 13.45 -18.82
C SER A 20 15.80 12.45 -17.77
N ARG A 21 16.75 11.88 -17.06
CA ARG A 21 16.45 10.96 -16.00
C ARG A 21 15.69 11.65 -14.88
N SER A 22 16.03 12.89 -14.60
CA SER A 22 15.38 13.67 -13.57
C SER A 22 13.91 13.92 -13.89
N ASP A 23 13.59 14.17 -15.16
CA ASP A 23 12.21 14.39 -15.58
C ASP A 23 11.37 13.12 -15.45
N GLU A 24 11.91 11.99 -15.85
CA GLU A 24 11.23 10.71 -15.68
C GLU A 24 11.02 10.40 -14.21
N TYR A 25 12.00 10.67 -13.40
CA TYR A 25 11.92 10.42 -11.97
C TYR A 25 10.86 11.30 -11.30
N ARG A 26 10.79 12.57 -11.71
CA ARG A 26 9.76 13.47 -11.20
C ARG A 26 8.37 12.99 -11.56
N GLU A 27 8.18 12.54 -12.80
CA GLU A 27 6.89 12.04 -13.23
C GLU A 27 6.50 10.78 -12.47
N TYR A 28 7.45 9.85 -12.30
CA TYR A 28 7.21 8.65 -11.53
C TYR A 28 6.81 8.98 -10.10
N ASN A 29 7.53 9.90 -9.47
CA ASN A 29 7.23 10.29 -8.09
C ASN A 29 5.90 11.01 -7.99
N ARG A 30 5.55 11.84 -8.94
CA ARG A 30 4.28 12.55 -8.94
C ARG A 30 3.12 11.56 -8.95
N LEU A 31 3.20 10.54 -9.79
CA LEU A 31 2.16 9.52 -9.88
C LEU A 31 2.10 8.67 -8.62
N ARG A 32 3.24 8.33 -8.07
CA ARG A 32 3.31 7.54 -6.85
C ARG A 32 2.72 8.31 -5.67
N TRP A 33 3.03 9.60 -5.56
CA TRP A 33 2.51 10.41 -4.47
C TRP A 33 1.00 10.60 -4.60
N LYS A 34 0.51 10.75 -5.83
CA LYS A 34 -0.92 10.84 -6.05
C LYS A 34 -1.62 9.55 -5.60
N TYR A 35 -1.08 8.40 -5.97
CA TYR A 35 -1.64 7.11 -5.59
C TYR A 35 -1.61 6.96 -4.06
N ASP A 36 -0.49 7.29 -3.43
CA ASP A 36 -0.36 7.17 -1.97
C ASP A 36 -1.38 8.05 -1.24
N ARG A 37 -1.63 9.24 -1.75
CA ARG A 37 -2.63 10.13 -1.17
C ARG A 37 -4.04 9.54 -1.29
N GLU A 38 -4.33 8.94 -2.42
CA GLU A 38 -5.64 8.33 -2.65
C GLU A 38 -5.85 7.13 -1.74
N VAL A 39 -4.83 6.30 -1.57
CA VAL A 39 -4.91 5.15 -0.68
C VAL A 39 -5.09 5.60 0.76
N LYS A 40 -4.32 6.60 1.18
CA LYS A 40 -4.42 7.12 2.54
C LYS A 40 -5.79 7.73 2.79
N ALA A 41 -6.32 8.50 1.83
CA ALA A 41 -7.64 9.08 1.94
C ALA A 41 -8.70 7.98 2.05
N PHE A 42 -8.54 6.90 1.28
CA PHE A 42 -9.47 5.78 1.36
C PHE A 42 -9.49 5.15 2.75
N TYR A 43 -8.29 4.85 3.30
CA TYR A 43 -8.22 4.23 4.62
C TYR A 43 -8.73 5.15 5.74
N ASN A 44 -8.71 6.46 5.52
CA ASN A 44 -9.24 7.42 6.49
C ASN A 44 -10.71 7.72 6.27
N SER A 45 -11.31 7.18 5.21
CA SER A 45 -12.70 7.49 4.88
C SER A 45 -13.67 6.82 5.83
N LYS A 46 -14.81 7.44 6.00
CA LYS A 46 -15.87 6.89 6.83
C LYS A 46 -16.37 5.55 6.29
N ILE A 47 -16.52 5.46 4.97
CA ILE A 47 -17.04 4.25 4.36
C ILE A 47 -16.11 3.06 4.60
N TRP A 48 -14.80 3.29 4.54
CA TRP A 48 -13.85 2.20 4.82
C TRP A 48 -13.91 1.78 6.28
N LYS A 49 -13.97 2.74 7.17
CA LYS A 49 -14.00 2.43 8.61
C LYS A 49 -15.25 1.65 8.97
N GLU A 50 -16.39 2.02 8.39
CA GLU A 50 -17.63 1.31 8.63
C GLU A 50 -17.61 -0.08 8.03
N THR A 51 -17.13 -0.20 6.80
CA THR A 51 -17.04 -1.49 6.12
C THR A 51 -16.12 -2.43 6.89
N SER A 52 -14.97 -1.93 7.32
CA SER A 52 -14.02 -2.73 8.09
C SER A 52 -14.63 -3.23 9.40
N ARG A 53 -15.36 -2.35 10.10
CA ARG A 53 -16.02 -2.74 11.34
C ARG A 53 -17.06 -3.82 11.10
N ILE A 54 -17.81 -3.71 10.02
CA ILE A 54 -18.82 -4.71 9.69
C ILE A 54 -18.17 -6.06 9.40
N VAL A 55 -17.07 -6.06 8.65
CA VAL A 55 -16.35 -7.30 8.36
C VAL A 55 -15.86 -7.95 9.65
N LEU A 56 -15.32 -7.16 10.57
CA LEU A 56 -14.86 -7.70 11.85
C LEU A 56 -16.02 -8.26 12.67
N LEU A 57 -17.14 -7.55 12.73
CA LEU A 57 -18.31 -8.01 13.47
C LEU A 57 -18.87 -9.31 12.88
N GLU A 58 -18.94 -9.40 11.58
CA GLU A 58 -19.48 -10.59 10.92
C GLU A 58 -18.62 -11.83 11.15
N ASN A 59 -17.36 -11.64 11.46
CA ASN A 59 -16.44 -12.74 11.73
C ASN A 59 -16.14 -12.88 13.22
N ASP A 60 -16.94 -12.26 14.07
CA ASP A 60 -16.81 -12.33 15.52
C ASP A 60 -15.42 -11.92 15.99
N TYR A 61 -14.77 -11.01 15.27
CA TYR A 61 -13.41 -10.55 15.58
C TYR A 61 -12.40 -11.70 15.60
N ILE A 62 -12.59 -12.69 14.75
CA ILE A 62 -11.68 -13.82 14.63
C ILE A 62 -10.96 -13.72 13.28
N CYS A 63 -9.63 -13.82 13.33
CA CYS A 63 -8.80 -13.78 12.12
C CYS A 63 -9.14 -14.98 11.23
N GLU A 64 -9.51 -14.71 9.98
CA GLU A 64 -9.87 -15.77 9.07
C GLU A 64 -8.69 -16.59 8.58
N TYR A 65 -7.46 -16.16 8.87
CA TYR A 65 -6.26 -16.88 8.46
C TYR A 65 -5.69 -17.77 9.55
N CYS A 66 -5.73 -17.35 10.80
CA CYS A 66 -5.11 -18.12 11.87
C CYS A 66 -6.00 -18.40 13.07
N GLY A 67 -7.19 -17.83 13.12
CA GLY A 67 -8.11 -18.06 14.22
C GLY A 67 -7.88 -17.26 15.48
N GLU A 68 -6.87 -16.39 15.49
CA GLU A 68 -6.62 -15.52 16.63
C GLU A 68 -7.53 -14.29 16.55
N GLU A 69 -7.44 -13.41 17.53
CA GLU A 69 -8.24 -12.20 17.54
C GLU A 69 -7.92 -11.33 16.34
N ALA A 70 -8.95 -10.90 15.59
CA ALA A 70 -8.76 -10.01 14.46
C ALA A 70 -8.88 -8.58 14.91
N THR A 71 -8.00 -7.72 14.43
CA THR A 71 -7.99 -6.31 14.77
C THR A 71 -8.12 -5.41 13.55
N MET A 72 -8.11 -5.98 12.36
CA MET A 72 -8.17 -5.20 11.12
C MET A 72 -8.81 -6.00 10.00
N THR A 73 -9.08 -5.34 8.90
CA THR A 73 -9.64 -5.99 7.71
C THR A 73 -8.59 -5.98 6.63
N ASP A 74 -8.33 -7.15 6.06
CA ASP A 74 -7.32 -7.34 5.03
C ASP A 74 -7.96 -7.42 3.66
N HIS A 75 -7.28 -6.89 2.65
CA HIS A 75 -7.68 -7.05 1.26
C HIS A 75 -6.99 -8.30 0.70
N VAL A 76 -7.76 -9.30 0.30
CA VAL A 76 -7.18 -10.53 -0.26
C VAL A 76 -6.39 -10.20 -1.52
N ILE A 77 -6.99 -9.42 -2.43
CA ILE A 77 -6.28 -8.86 -3.56
C ILE A 77 -5.89 -7.45 -3.13
N PRO A 78 -4.60 -7.14 -3.05
CA PRO A 78 -4.18 -5.82 -2.55
C PRO A 78 -4.77 -4.67 -3.34
N ILE A 79 -5.04 -3.58 -2.67
CA ILE A 79 -5.56 -2.36 -3.30
C ILE A 79 -4.69 -1.96 -4.49
N LYS A 80 -3.39 -2.12 -4.35
CA LYS A 80 -2.44 -1.78 -5.39
C LYS A 80 -2.70 -2.55 -6.67
N LYS A 81 -3.20 -3.77 -6.57
CA LYS A 81 -3.44 -4.61 -7.73
C LYS A 81 -4.82 -4.42 -8.33
N ASP A 82 -5.81 -4.08 -7.51
CA ASP A 82 -7.17 -3.88 -8.01
C ASP A 82 -7.89 -2.86 -7.14
N TRP A 83 -7.78 -1.61 -7.53
CA TRP A 83 -8.42 -0.49 -6.81
C TRP A 83 -9.93 -0.64 -6.74
N ASN A 84 -10.53 -1.19 -7.80
CA ASN A 84 -11.99 -1.27 -7.89
C ASN A 84 -12.59 -2.26 -6.88
N ARG A 85 -11.80 -3.15 -6.35
CA ARG A 85 -12.27 -4.13 -5.38
C ARG A 85 -11.99 -3.75 -3.93
N ARG A 86 -11.64 -2.50 -3.69
CA ARG A 86 -11.27 -2.06 -2.35
C ARG A 86 -12.41 -2.15 -1.33
N LEU A 87 -13.66 -2.11 -1.80
CA LEU A 87 -14.83 -2.27 -0.92
C LEU A 87 -15.63 -3.52 -1.21
N ASP A 88 -15.12 -4.41 -2.07
CA ASP A 88 -15.79 -5.65 -2.40
C ASP A 88 -15.70 -6.60 -1.21
N ARG A 89 -16.83 -6.92 -0.62
CA ARG A 89 -16.90 -7.77 0.58
C ARG A 89 -16.23 -9.13 0.36
N LYS A 90 -16.27 -9.65 -0.86
CA LYS A 90 -15.63 -10.92 -1.19
C LYS A 90 -14.11 -10.82 -1.17
N ASN A 91 -13.60 -9.62 -1.23
CA ASN A 91 -12.17 -9.36 -1.20
C ASN A 91 -11.68 -8.94 0.19
N LEU A 92 -12.56 -8.95 1.19
CA LEU A 92 -12.23 -8.46 2.53
C LEU A 92 -12.33 -9.59 3.54
N LYS A 93 -11.31 -9.70 4.39
CA LYS A 93 -11.29 -10.70 5.45
C LYS A 93 -10.82 -10.09 6.76
N ALA A 94 -11.40 -10.57 7.85
CA ALA A 94 -10.94 -10.18 9.17
C ALA A 94 -9.55 -10.77 9.39
N SER A 95 -8.62 -10.00 9.92
CA SER A 95 -7.23 -10.42 10.06
C SER A 95 -6.61 -9.88 11.34
N CYS A 96 -5.66 -10.61 11.89
CA CYS A 96 -4.82 -10.07 12.94
C CYS A 96 -3.62 -9.38 12.28
N LYS A 97 -2.94 -8.55 13.07
CA LYS A 97 -1.80 -7.80 12.56
C LYS A 97 -0.71 -8.71 12.00
N ARG A 98 -0.43 -9.81 12.69
CA ARG A 98 0.62 -10.73 12.28
C ARG A 98 0.35 -11.32 10.89
N CYS A 99 -0.88 -11.78 10.65
CA CYS A 99 -1.22 -12.36 9.35
C CYS A 99 -1.25 -11.28 8.26
N ASN A 100 -1.73 -10.10 8.59
CA ASN A 100 -1.76 -9.01 7.64
C ASN A 100 -0.34 -8.61 7.22
N ASP A 101 0.58 -8.52 8.18
CA ASP A 101 1.97 -8.18 7.90
C ASP A 101 2.65 -9.27 7.06
N ALA A 102 2.38 -10.55 7.36
CA ALA A 102 2.96 -11.66 6.61
C ALA A 102 2.47 -11.64 5.16
N ARG A 103 1.21 -11.34 4.93
CA ARG A 103 0.67 -11.25 3.59
C ARG A 103 1.25 -10.06 2.83
N ALA A 104 1.47 -8.94 3.51
CA ALA A 104 2.09 -7.77 2.88
C ALA A 104 3.51 -8.10 2.40
N ILE A 105 4.26 -8.88 3.18
CA ILE A 105 5.60 -9.30 2.79
C ILE A 105 5.55 -10.19 1.57
N ARG A 106 4.62 -11.14 1.53
CA ARG A 106 4.45 -12.02 0.38
C ARG A 106 4.09 -11.23 -0.88
N ASP A 107 3.23 -10.25 -0.73
CA ASP A 107 2.83 -9.42 -1.86
C ASP A 107 4.02 -8.65 -2.42
N ARG A 108 4.84 -8.07 -1.54
CA ARG A 108 6.04 -7.34 -1.98
C ARG A 108 7.00 -8.25 -2.73
N ASN A 109 7.05 -9.52 -2.36
CA ASN A 109 7.94 -10.49 -2.99
C ASN A 109 7.29 -11.20 -4.18
N GLY A 110 6.09 -10.80 -4.55
CA GLY A 110 5.42 -11.37 -5.71
C GLY A 110 4.87 -12.78 -5.49
N LEU A 111 4.64 -13.15 -4.26
CA LEU A 111 4.18 -14.52 -3.93
C LEU A 111 2.66 -14.63 -3.76
N LEU A 112 1.95 -13.53 -3.90
CA LEU A 112 0.48 -13.54 -3.81
C LEU A 112 -0.16 -13.54 -5.17
#